data_a7926ec56e4921850a31391dfdc21c79
#
_entry.id   a7926ec56e4921850a31391dfdc21c79
#
_cell.length_a   1.000
_cell.length_b   1.000
_cell.length_c   1.000
_cell.angle_alpha   90.00
_cell.angle_beta   90.00
_cell.angle_gamma   90.00
#
_symmetry.space_group_name_H-M   'P 1'
#
loop_
_entity.id
_entity.type
_entity.pdbx_description
1 polymer ?
#
loop_
_entity_poly.entity_id
_entity_poly.type
_entity_poly.pdbx_seq_one_letter_code
_entity_poly.pdbx_strand_id
1 'polypeptide(L)'
;MTQKDRIDKILVTKRIVKNRKDAVALILSGNVFLNTRKIDKPGFVIPIDSNLEIKKRKNDKWVSRGGYKLDRAIKYFSLNCNNTTALDIGCGSGGFTDVLLKHGAKKIYCVDVGYGQLDWKIRTNEKVFIYEKTNARYINENI
;
A
#
# COMPACT_ATOMS: atom_id res chain seq x y z
N MET A 1 -1.81 -26.64 24.55
CA MET A 1 -2.21 -25.21 24.40
C MET A 1 -1.68 -24.70 23.09
N THR A 2 -2.53 -24.16 22.25
CA THR A 2 -2.10 -23.58 20.95
C THR A 2 -1.31 -22.30 21.21
N GLN A 3 -0.07 -22.25 20.77
CA GLN A 3 0.78 -21.07 20.90
C GLN A 3 0.17 -19.90 20.12
N LYS A 4 0.11 -18.70 20.74
CA LYS A 4 -0.43 -17.48 20.12
C LYS A 4 0.68 -16.47 19.92
N ASP A 5 0.59 -15.67 18.85
CA ASP A 5 1.47 -14.52 18.63
C ASP A 5 0.71 -13.41 17.86
N ARG A 6 1.36 -12.27 17.72
CA ARG A 6 0.86 -11.13 16.96
C ARG A 6 0.81 -11.46 15.47
N ILE A 7 -0.26 -11.02 14.82
CA ILE A 7 -0.46 -11.32 13.40
C ILE A 7 0.66 -10.72 12.51
N ASP A 8 1.20 -9.54 12.86
CA ASP A 8 2.32 -8.94 12.12
C ASP A 8 3.58 -9.80 12.16
N LYS A 9 3.84 -10.51 13.27
CA LYS A 9 4.94 -11.47 13.37
C LYS A 9 4.63 -12.78 12.64
N ILE A 10 3.41 -13.29 12.78
CA ILE A 10 2.98 -14.55 12.13
C ILE A 10 3.11 -14.44 10.61
N LEU A 11 2.74 -13.30 10.01
CA LEU A 11 2.89 -13.07 8.57
C LEU A 11 4.36 -13.17 8.09
N VAL A 12 5.30 -12.68 8.91
CA VAL A 12 6.74 -12.79 8.61
C VAL A 12 7.22 -14.24 8.80
N THR A 13 6.85 -14.88 9.91
CA THR A 13 7.24 -16.29 10.22
C THR A 13 6.72 -17.26 9.17
N LYS A 14 5.50 -17.05 8.69
CA LYS A 14 4.91 -17.83 7.57
C LYS A 14 5.46 -17.43 6.19
N ARG A 15 6.43 -16.52 6.11
CA ARG A 15 7.05 -16.03 4.87
C ARG A 15 6.04 -15.44 3.87
N ILE A 16 4.91 -14.97 4.34
CA ILE A 16 3.91 -14.27 3.52
C ILE A 16 4.45 -12.89 3.11
N VAL A 17 5.23 -12.27 3.99
CA VAL A 17 5.94 -11.00 3.77
C VAL A 17 7.39 -11.11 4.22
N LYS A 18 8.26 -10.21 3.74
CA LYS A 18 9.71 -10.25 4.02
C LYS A 18 10.07 -9.77 5.42
N ASN A 19 9.35 -8.78 5.92
CA ASN A 19 9.66 -8.13 7.20
C ASN A 19 8.38 -7.59 7.86
N ARG A 20 8.53 -7.13 9.11
CA ARG A 20 7.41 -6.64 9.92
C ARG A 20 6.77 -5.35 9.38
N LYS A 21 7.56 -4.47 8.76
CA LYS A 21 7.06 -3.25 8.13
C LYS A 21 6.07 -3.59 7.03
N ASP A 22 6.42 -4.56 6.22
CA ASP A 22 5.59 -5.08 5.15
C ASP A 22 4.32 -5.77 5.68
N ALA A 23 4.43 -6.50 6.79
CA ALA A 23 3.28 -7.11 7.45
C ALA A 23 2.28 -6.06 7.94
N VAL A 24 2.78 -5.00 8.58
CA VAL A 24 1.94 -3.88 9.05
C VAL A 24 1.20 -3.23 7.88
N ALA A 25 1.90 -2.94 6.79
CA ALA A 25 1.30 -2.35 5.59
C ALA A 25 0.21 -3.25 4.99
N LEU A 26 0.48 -4.55 4.89
CA LEU A 26 -0.47 -5.53 4.36
C LEU A 26 -1.74 -5.61 5.21
N ILE A 27 -1.61 -5.56 6.54
CA ILE A 27 -2.75 -5.58 7.46
C ILE A 27 -3.56 -4.28 7.34
N LEU A 28 -2.89 -3.13 7.40
CA LEU A 28 -3.56 -1.82 7.34
C LEU A 28 -4.24 -1.57 5.98
N SER A 29 -3.73 -2.14 4.90
CA SER A 29 -4.40 -2.10 3.58
C SER A 29 -5.71 -2.90 3.53
N GLY A 30 -6.01 -3.66 4.60
CA GLY A 30 -7.25 -4.42 4.73
C GLY A 30 -7.33 -5.67 3.87
N ASN A 31 -6.20 -6.22 3.51
CA ASN A 31 -6.09 -7.41 2.66
C ASN A 31 -5.91 -8.72 3.46
N VAL A 32 -5.81 -8.65 4.80
CA VAL A 32 -5.62 -9.81 5.66
C VAL A 32 -6.93 -10.22 6.32
N PHE A 33 -7.28 -11.47 6.19
CA PHE A 33 -8.49 -12.06 6.78
C PHE A 33 -8.14 -13.31 7.60
N LEU A 34 -8.80 -13.43 8.75
CA LEU A 34 -8.84 -14.65 9.54
C LEU A 34 -10.23 -15.27 9.32
N ASN A 35 -10.28 -16.37 8.56
CA ASN A 35 -11.53 -16.90 8.01
C ASN A 35 -12.26 -15.81 7.18
N THR A 36 -13.44 -15.39 7.62
CA THR A 36 -14.24 -14.33 6.97
C THR A 36 -14.02 -12.94 7.58
N ARG A 37 -13.35 -12.86 8.75
CA ARG A 37 -13.15 -11.60 9.47
C ARG A 37 -11.92 -10.87 8.98
N LYS A 38 -12.11 -9.63 8.53
CA LYS A 38 -11.03 -8.71 8.20
C LYS A 38 -10.22 -8.35 9.46
N ILE A 39 -8.91 -8.38 9.35
CA ILE A 39 -7.98 -7.94 10.41
C ILE A 39 -7.36 -6.60 9.97
N ASP A 40 -7.51 -5.60 10.81
CA ASP A 40 -7.02 -4.23 10.58
C ASP A 40 -6.01 -3.74 11.64
N LYS A 41 -5.75 -4.56 12.67
CA LYS A 41 -4.81 -4.22 13.74
C LYS A 41 -3.58 -5.13 13.71
N PRO A 42 -2.37 -4.59 13.42
CA PRO A 42 -1.15 -5.38 13.34
C PRO A 42 -0.78 -6.12 14.62
N GLY A 43 -1.17 -5.56 15.78
CA GLY A 43 -0.94 -6.18 17.09
C GLY A 43 -1.96 -7.24 17.50
N PHE A 44 -2.93 -7.57 16.67
CA PHE A 44 -3.94 -8.56 16.98
C PHE A 44 -3.31 -9.93 17.20
N VAL A 45 -3.64 -10.59 18.33
CA VAL A 45 -3.04 -11.86 18.75
C VAL A 45 -3.94 -13.01 18.34
N ILE A 46 -3.37 -13.99 17.61
CA ILE A 46 -4.07 -15.18 17.11
C ILE A 46 -3.22 -16.43 17.33
N PRO A 47 -3.80 -17.64 17.30
CA PRO A 47 -3.03 -18.88 17.24
C PRO A 47 -2.09 -18.89 16.03
N ILE A 48 -0.87 -19.40 16.19
CA ILE A 48 0.16 -19.41 15.11
C ILE A 48 -0.29 -20.27 13.93
N ASP A 49 -1.04 -21.32 14.19
CA ASP A 49 -1.59 -22.24 13.20
C ASP A 49 -2.84 -21.73 12.47
N SER A 50 -3.31 -20.52 12.82
CA SER A 50 -4.49 -19.93 12.19
C SER A 50 -4.36 -19.87 10.68
N ASN A 51 -5.45 -20.18 9.98
CA ASN A 51 -5.55 -20.01 8.54
C ASN A 51 -5.78 -18.54 8.19
N LEU A 52 -4.78 -17.90 7.61
CA LEU A 52 -4.82 -16.53 7.15
C LEU A 52 -5.04 -16.49 5.65
N GLU A 53 -6.03 -15.74 5.22
CA GLU A 53 -6.29 -15.47 3.81
C GLU A 53 -5.81 -14.06 3.45
N ILE A 54 -5.04 -13.97 2.38
CA ILE A 54 -4.67 -12.69 1.77
C ILE A 54 -5.60 -12.48 0.56
N LYS A 55 -6.62 -11.66 0.75
CA LYS A 55 -7.59 -11.36 -0.32
C LYS A 55 -7.08 -10.18 -1.14
N LYS A 56 -6.58 -10.44 -2.33
CA LYS A 56 -6.44 -9.38 -3.33
C LYS A 56 -7.85 -8.93 -3.73
N ARG A 57 -8.10 -7.62 -3.77
CA ARG A 57 -9.35 -7.08 -4.32
C ARG A 57 -9.49 -7.56 -5.76
N LYS A 58 -10.41 -8.51 -6.00
CA LYS A 58 -10.51 -9.23 -7.27
C LYS A 58 -11.01 -8.38 -8.45
N ASN A 59 -11.65 -7.25 -8.23
CA ASN A 59 -12.39 -6.53 -9.29
C ASN A 59 -12.15 -5.01 -9.36
N ASP A 60 -11.33 -4.41 -8.51
CA ASP A 60 -11.01 -2.99 -8.65
C ASP A 60 -9.83 -2.80 -9.62
N LYS A 61 -10.04 -1.98 -10.65
CA LYS A 61 -9.00 -1.58 -11.61
C LYS A 61 -7.80 -0.96 -10.90
N TRP A 62 -8.04 -0.23 -9.80
CA TRP A 62 -7.07 0.52 -9.02
C TRP A 62 -7.08 0.09 -7.55
N VAL A 63 -5.98 0.28 -6.84
CA VAL A 63 -5.86 -0.06 -5.41
C VAL A 63 -6.82 0.74 -4.52
N SER A 64 -7.35 1.87 -5.01
CA SER A 64 -8.39 2.62 -4.33
C SER A 64 -9.27 3.40 -5.32
N ARG A 65 -10.44 3.87 -4.83
CA ARG A 65 -11.36 4.71 -5.62
C ARG A 65 -10.75 6.02 -6.11
N GLY A 66 -9.71 6.52 -5.42
CA GLY A 66 -8.95 7.70 -5.85
C GLY A 66 -8.33 7.52 -7.23
N GLY A 67 -7.92 6.31 -7.59
CA GLY A 67 -7.34 6.02 -8.89
C GLY A 67 -8.27 6.34 -10.07
N TYR A 68 -9.57 6.14 -9.91
CA TYR A 68 -10.53 6.50 -10.97
C TYR A 68 -10.56 8.01 -11.25
N LYS A 69 -10.31 8.85 -10.23
CA LYS A 69 -10.26 10.31 -10.40
C LYS A 69 -9.08 10.71 -11.30
N LEU A 70 -7.88 10.20 -10.99
CA LEU A 70 -6.70 10.51 -11.78
C LEU A 70 -6.75 9.89 -13.17
N ASP A 71 -7.20 8.64 -13.31
CA ASP A 71 -7.35 7.98 -14.62
C ASP A 71 -8.29 8.80 -15.55
N ARG A 72 -9.38 9.33 -14.97
CA ARG A 72 -10.29 10.23 -15.71
C ARG A 72 -9.63 11.55 -16.07
N ALA A 73 -8.91 12.18 -15.15
CA ALA A 73 -8.21 13.45 -15.41
C ALA A 73 -7.13 13.30 -16.50
N ILE A 74 -6.34 12.24 -16.46
CA ILE A 74 -5.32 11.93 -17.47
C ILE A 74 -5.96 11.83 -18.86
N LYS A 75 -7.08 11.13 -18.96
CA LYS A 75 -7.81 10.97 -20.24
C LYS A 75 -8.42 12.29 -20.70
N TYR A 76 -9.08 13.02 -19.80
CA TYR A 76 -9.75 14.27 -20.13
C TYR A 76 -8.79 15.36 -20.61
N PHE A 77 -7.65 15.51 -19.93
CA PHE A 77 -6.62 16.49 -20.26
C PHE A 77 -5.56 15.97 -21.21
N SER A 78 -5.66 14.72 -21.69
CA SER A 78 -4.67 14.07 -22.55
C SER A 78 -3.24 14.13 -22.00
N LEU A 79 -3.08 13.92 -20.69
CA LEU A 79 -1.78 14.01 -20.03
C LEU A 79 -0.90 12.80 -20.38
N ASN A 80 0.34 13.07 -20.76
CA ASN A 80 1.33 12.03 -20.96
C ASN A 80 2.14 11.82 -19.68
N CYS A 81 1.93 10.70 -19.01
CA CYS A 81 2.66 10.30 -17.80
C CYS A 81 3.84 9.36 -18.10
N ASN A 82 4.01 8.95 -19.34
CA ASN A 82 5.06 8.00 -19.71
C ASN A 82 6.46 8.59 -19.49
N ASN A 83 7.32 7.80 -18.85
CA ASN A 83 8.71 8.15 -18.51
C ASN A 83 8.86 9.41 -17.63
N THR A 84 7.80 9.81 -16.92
CA THR A 84 7.83 10.98 -16.02
C THR A 84 8.29 10.60 -14.61
N THR A 85 8.81 11.60 -13.88
CA THR A 85 8.95 11.56 -12.43
C THR A 85 7.77 12.30 -11.82
N ALA A 86 7.06 11.68 -10.88
CA ALA A 86 5.87 12.22 -10.24
C ALA A 86 6.02 12.32 -8.73
N LEU A 87 5.29 13.26 -8.13
CA LEU A 87 5.16 13.43 -6.69
C LEU A 87 3.67 13.29 -6.33
N ASP A 88 3.35 12.27 -5.54
CA ASP A 88 2.01 12.00 -5.03
C ASP A 88 1.93 12.48 -3.57
N ILE A 89 1.37 13.67 -3.37
CA ILE A 89 1.21 14.29 -2.05
C ILE A 89 -0.12 13.88 -1.44
N GLY A 90 -0.06 13.28 -0.24
CA GLY A 90 -1.24 12.70 0.38
C GLY A 90 -1.62 11.37 -0.29
N CYS A 91 -0.63 10.54 -0.58
CA CYS A 91 -0.79 9.32 -1.38
C CYS A 91 -1.78 8.30 -0.77
N GLY A 92 -1.99 8.32 0.54
CA GLY A 92 -2.92 7.42 1.25
C GLY A 92 -2.66 5.96 0.91
N SER A 93 -3.66 5.28 0.35
CA SER A 93 -3.53 3.88 -0.10
C SER A 93 -2.84 3.71 -1.47
N GLY A 94 -2.50 4.80 -2.16
CA GLY A 94 -1.73 4.78 -3.41
C GLY A 94 -2.57 4.71 -4.68
N GLY A 95 -3.82 5.19 -4.64
CA GLY A 95 -4.69 5.17 -5.82
C GLY A 95 -4.14 5.96 -6.99
N PHE A 96 -3.60 7.15 -6.76
CA PHE A 96 -2.96 7.98 -7.80
C PHE A 96 -1.67 7.33 -8.26
N THR A 97 -0.85 6.86 -7.34
CA THR A 97 0.41 6.16 -7.65
C THR A 97 0.17 4.93 -8.54
N ASP A 98 -0.87 4.12 -8.28
CA ASP A 98 -1.22 2.96 -9.11
C ASP A 98 -1.55 3.37 -10.56
N VAL A 99 -2.28 4.47 -10.72
CA VAL A 99 -2.59 5.03 -12.05
C VAL A 99 -1.32 5.50 -12.76
N LEU A 100 -0.47 6.28 -12.08
CA LEU A 100 0.78 6.78 -12.65
C LEU A 100 1.70 5.64 -13.09
N LEU A 101 1.84 4.58 -12.29
CA LEU A 101 2.60 3.39 -12.64
C LEU A 101 2.06 2.73 -13.92
N LYS A 102 0.74 2.57 -14.03
CA LYS A 102 0.11 1.98 -15.23
C LYS A 102 0.21 2.86 -16.45
N HIS A 103 0.29 4.17 -16.28
CA HIS A 103 0.52 5.13 -17.37
C HIS A 103 2.02 5.35 -17.67
N GLY A 104 2.90 4.51 -17.12
CA GLY A 104 4.30 4.45 -17.51
C GLY A 104 5.23 5.43 -16.79
N ALA A 105 4.84 5.98 -15.64
CA ALA A 105 5.74 6.81 -14.83
C ALA A 105 7.02 6.03 -14.49
N LYS A 106 8.17 6.71 -14.62
CA LYS A 106 9.49 6.14 -14.34
C LYS A 106 9.80 6.08 -12.86
N LYS A 107 9.40 7.11 -12.12
CA LYS A 107 9.68 7.26 -10.69
C LYS A 107 8.54 8.00 -10.01
N ILE A 108 8.11 7.56 -8.84
CA ILE A 108 7.05 8.20 -8.08
C ILE A 108 7.47 8.35 -6.63
N TYR A 109 7.43 9.56 -6.13
CA TYR A 109 7.63 9.90 -4.73
C TYR A 109 6.26 10.00 -4.05
N CYS A 110 6.01 9.11 -3.09
CA CYS A 110 4.77 9.07 -2.30
C CYS A 110 5.01 9.73 -0.96
N VAL A 111 4.32 10.82 -0.68
CA VAL A 111 4.46 11.58 0.56
C VAL A 111 3.14 11.57 1.31
N ASP A 112 3.15 11.19 2.59
CA ASP A 112 1.96 11.19 3.44
C ASP A 112 2.32 11.45 4.90
N VAL A 113 1.44 12.12 5.64
CA VAL A 113 1.56 12.29 7.09
C VAL A 113 1.25 11.00 7.85
N GLY A 114 0.49 10.09 7.24
CA GLY A 114 0.15 8.78 7.75
C GLY A 114 1.30 7.78 7.68
N TYR A 115 1.04 6.57 8.16
CA TYR A 115 1.99 5.47 8.15
C TYR A 115 1.31 4.14 7.81
N GLY A 116 1.93 3.34 6.93
CA GLY A 116 1.50 1.99 6.62
C GLY A 116 0.17 1.89 5.85
N GLN A 117 -0.32 2.99 5.27
CA GLN A 117 -1.60 3.01 4.55
C GLN A 117 -1.47 2.56 3.10
N LEU A 118 -0.27 2.70 2.52
CA LEU A 118 -0.01 2.35 1.13
C LEU A 118 -0.31 0.86 0.87
N ASP A 119 -1.04 0.58 -0.20
CA ASP A 119 -1.32 -0.80 -0.63
C ASP A 119 -0.01 -1.58 -0.84
N TRP A 120 -0.03 -2.87 -0.50
CA TRP A 120 1.13 -3.73 -0.61
C TRP A 120 1.77 -3.73 -2.00
N LYS A 121 0.95 -3.78 -3.04
CA LYS A 121 1.39 -3.76 -4.44
C LYS A 121 2.19 -2.49 -4.78
N ILE A 122 1.75 -1.35 -4.24
CA ILE A 122 2.42 -0.06 -4.45
C ILE A 122 3.71 0.01 -3.63
N ARG A 123 3.63 -0.39 -2.36
CA ARG A 123 4.76 -0.36 -1.42
C ARG A 123 5.97 -1.18 -1.89
N THR A 124 5.73 -2.29 -2.56
CA THR A 124 6.80 -3.19 -3.02
C THR A 124 7.30 -2.88 -4.44
N ASN A 125 6.76 -1.87 -5.09
CA ASN A 125 7.17 -1.49 -6.43
C ASN A 125 8.49 -0.70 -6.40
N GLU A 126 9.47 -1.13 -7.18
CA GLU A 126 10.82 -0.54 -7.24
C GLU A 126 10.85 0.92 -7.74
N LYS A 127 9.80 1.36 -8.45
CA LYS A 127 9.67 2.73 -8.95
C LYS A 127 9.08 3.70 -7.92
N VAL A 128 8.66 3.19 -6.74
CA VAL A 128 7.97 3.98 -5.73
C VAL A 128 8.88 4.24 -4.54
N PHE A 129 9.07 5.51 -4.22
CA PHE A 129 9.84 6.02 -3.09
C PHE A 129 8.89 6.57 -2.04
N ILE A 130 8.94 6.05 -0.81
CA ILE A 130 7.92 6.27 0.20
C ILE A 130 8.45 7.14 1.34
N TYR A 131 7.76 8.26 1.57
CA TYR A 131 8.03 9.21 2.64
C TYR A 131 6.79 9.33 3.53
N GLU A 132 6.65 8.40 4.46
CA GLU A 132 5.59 8.39 5.47
C GLU A 132 5.95 9.29 6.65
N LYS A 133 4.94 9.67 7.47
CA LYS A 133 5.08 10.60 8.59
C LYS A 133 5.72 11.93 8.17
N THR A 134 5.52 12.31 6.93
CA THR A 134 6.12 13.49 6.31
C THR A 134 5.04 14.49 5.93
N ASN A 135 5.17 15.71 6.46
CA ASN A 135 4.30 16.81 6.07
C ASN A 135 4.84 17.47 4.81
N ALA A 136 4.03 17.48 3.76
CA ALA A 136 4.41 18.02 2.46
C ALA A 136 4.79 19.52 2.48
N ARG A 137 4.38 20.28 3.50
CA ARG A 137 4.79 21.68 3.69
C ARG A 137 6.29 21.86 3.96
N TYR A 138 6.95 20.81 4.43
CA TYR A 138 8.35 20.81 4.81
C TYR A 138 9.24 19.99 3.88
N ILE A 139 8.71 19.59 2.72
CA ILE A 139 9.49 18.93 1.67
C ILE A 139 10.51 19.92 1.14
N ASN A 140 11.73 19.45 0.95
CA ASN A 140 12.81 20.18 0.31
C ASN A 140 13.41 19.35 -0.84
N GLU A 141 14.44 19.86 -1.47
CA GLU A 141 15.13 19.27 -2.63
C GLU A 141 15.80 17.90 -2.37
N ASN A 142 15.77 17.39 -1.13
CA ASN A 142 16.36 16.09 -0.77
C ASN A 142 15.37 14.92 -0.81
N ILE A 143 14.16 15.14 -1.34
CA ILE A 143 13.14 14.09 -1.54
C ILE A 143 13.08 13.63 -2.99
#